data_f6851bbb0698d0f42b3d5ceea63ba69e
#
_entry.id   f6851bbb0698d0f42b3d5ceea63ba69e
#
_cell.length_a   1.000
_cell.length_b   1.000
_cell.length_c   1.000
_cell.angle_alpha   90.00
_cell.angle_beta   90.00
_cell.angle_gamma   90.00
#
_symmetry.space_group_name_H-M   'P 1'
#
loop_
_entity.id
_entity.type
_entity.pdbx_description
1 polymer ?
#
loop_
_entity_poly.entity_id
_entity_poly.type
_entity_poly.pdbx_seq_one_letter_code
_entity_poly.pdbx_strand_id
1 'polypeptide(L)'
;MLHKKVTYTNYNGEVVNEDVYFNLTSMELVKMEAKYEMSVPDKIKEVVEANDFRGIIALFEDLLLTAYGVKSEDGRRFIKDEQATKDFGDSIAYAEIFEQIILNPEAAKELGEEIAYVSQETKNNVNLKSI
;
A
#
# COMPACT_ATOMS: atom_id res chain seq x y z
N MET A 1 1.71 -8.23 -7.19
CA MET A 1 2.51 -7.18 -6.52
C MET A 1 2.37 -5.87 -7.29
N LEU A 2 2.05 -4.81 -6.61
CA LEU A 2 1.88 -3.49 -7.22
C LEU A 2 3.22 -2.74 -7.25
N HIS A 3 3.56 -2.19 -8.41
CA HIS A 3 4.77 -1.40 -8.61
C HIS A 3 4.39 0.04 -8.93
N LYS A 4 4.96 0.99 -8.21
CA LYS A 4 4.79 2.43 -8.47
C LYS A 4 6.16 3.07 -8.64
N LYS A 5 6.26 3.96 -9.61
CA LYS A 5 7.45 4.79 -9.80
C LYS A 5 7.16 6.18 -9.24
N VAL A 6 7.98 6.62 -8.28
CA VAL A 6 7.82 7.91 -7.62
C VAL A 6 8.98 8.81 -8.01
N THR A 7 8.68 10.02 -8.48
CA THR A 7 9.69 11.01 -8.85
C THR A 7 9.67 12.13 -7.81
N TYR A 8 10.82 12.43 -7.25
CA TYR A 8 10.95 13.47 -6.24
C TYR A 8 12.36 14.07 -6.25
N THR A 9 12.51 15.22 -5.58
CA THR A 9 13.83 15.81 -5.34
C THR A 9 14.27 15.40 -3.94
N ASN A 10 15.43 14.75 -3.84
CA ASN A 10 15.96 14.31 -2.55
C ASN A 10 16.57 15.46 -1.75
N TYR A 11 17.04 15.19 -0.56
CA TYR A 11 17.62 16.21 0.31
C TYR A 11 18.97 16.74 -0.17
N ASN A 12 19.57 16.09 -1.16
CA ASN A 12 20.79 16.59 -1.82
C ASN A 12 20.50 17.46 -3.05
N GLY A 13 19.21 17.72 -3.32
CA GLY A 13 18.79 18.51 -4.46
C GLY A 13 18.77 17.77 -5.80
N GLU A 14 18.90 16.44 -5.76
CA GLU A 14 18.91 15.59 -6.96
C GLU A 14 17.51 15.07 -7.26
N VAL A 15 17.15 15.04 -8.56
CA VAL A 15 15.89 14.41 -8.99
C VAL A 15 16.08 12.90 -9.03
N VAL A 16 15.20 12.18 -8.35
CA VAL A 16 15.26 10.73 -8.21
C VAL A 16 13.98 10.11 -8.73
N ASN A 17 14.11 9.00 -9.45
CA ASN A 17 13.00 8.14 -9.84
C ASN A 17 13.16 6.85 -9.03
N GLU A 18 12.26 6.63 -8.09
CA GLU A 18 12.34 5.46 -7.21
C GLU A 18 11.22 4.48 -7.50
N ASP A 19 11.57 3.21 -7.56
CA ASP A 19 10.60 2.13 -7.71
C ASP A 19 10.15 1.68 -6.31
N VAL A 20 8.84 1.72 -6.08
CA VAL A 20 8.24 1.34 -4.80
C VAL A 20 7.29 0.16 -5.05
N TYR A 21 7.38 -0.85 -4.21
CA TYR A 21 6.60 -2.07 -4.36
C TYR A 21 5.69 -2.29 -3.17
N PHE A 22 4.45 -2.70 -3.46
CA PHE A 22 3.45 -3.02 -2.45
C PHE A 22 2.88 -4.40 -2.70
N ASN A 23 2.74 -5.18 -1.66
CA ASN A 23 2.09 -6.48 -1.74
C ASN A 23 1.53 -6.85 -0.37
N LEU A 24 0.23 -7.15 -0.32
CA LEU A 24 -0.39 -7.71 0.87
C LEU A 24 -0.44 -9.22 0.72
N THR A 25 0.04 -9.94 1.72
CA THR A 25 -0.19 -11.38 1.76
C THR A 25 -1.66 -11.66 2.06
N SER A 26 -2.12 -12.87 1.76
CA SER A 26 -3.50 -13.26 2.08
C SER A 26 -3.81 -13.08 3.57
N MET A 27 -2.85 -13.42 4.43
CA MET A 27 -3.03 -13.29 5.88
C MET A 27 -3.10 -11.82 6.32
N GLU A 28 -2.27 -10.95 5.72
CA GLU A 28 -2.31 -9.52 6.02
C GLU A 28 -3.65 -8.92 5.63
N LEU A 29 -4.16 -9.30 4.45
CA LEU A 29 -5.46 -8.84 3.98
C LEU A 29 -6.59 -9.29 4.92
N VAL A 30 -6.58 -10.56 5.31
CA VAL A 30 -7.58 -11.11 6.23
C VAL A 30 -7.55 -10.38 7.58
N LYS A 31 -6.36 -10.10 8.10
CA LYS A 31 -6.21 -9.36 9.37
C LYS A 31 -6.78 -7.95 9.27
N MET A 32 -6.54 -7.27 8.14
CA MET A 32 -7.10 -5.93 7.92
C MET A 32 -8.62 -5.97 7.84
N GLU A 33 -9.18 -6.93 7.12
CA GLU A 33 -10.63 -7.08 7.00
C GLU A 33 -11.27 -7.39 8.35
N ALA A 34 -10.63 -8.22 9.17
CA ALA A 34 -11.09 -8.49 10.53
C ALA A 34 -11.06 -7.23 11.41
N LYS A 35 -9.99 -6.45 11.29
CA LYS A 35 -9.83 -5.22 12.05
C LYS A 35 -10.89 -4.17 11.72
N TYR A 36 -11.20 -4.02 10.43
CA TYR A 36 -12.16 -3.01 9.97
C TYR A 36 -13.59 -3.53 9.91
N GLU A 37 -13.79 -4.83 10.10
CA GLU A 37 -15.10 -5.50 10.02
C GLU A 37 -15.78 -5.30 8.67
N MET A 38 -14.99 -5.11 7.61
CA MET A 38 -15.45 -5.01 6.23
C MET A 38 -14.27 -5.21 5.28
N SER A 39 -14.54 -5.36 3.99
CA SER A 39 -13.47 -5.47 3.00
C SER A 39 -12.67 -4.16 2.94
N VAL A 40 -11.41 -4.26 2.54
CA VAL A 40 -10.56 -3.08 2.40
C VAL A 40 -11.15 -2.10 1.37
N PRO A 41 -11.60 -2.53 0.18
CA PRO A 41 -12.26 -1.61 -0.75
C PRO A 41 -13.48 -0.90 -0.16
N ASP A 42 -14.30 -1.60 0.60
CA ASP A 42 -15.48 -1.00 1.25
C ASP A 42 -15.07 0.03 2.31
N LYS A 43 -14.03 -0.25 3.07
CA LYS A 43 -13.51 0.70 4.06
C LYS A 43 -12.98 1.96 3.41
N ILE A 44 -12.25 1.83 2.31
CA ILE A 44 -11.76 2.97 1.53
C ILE A 44 -12.93 3.82 1.08
N LYS A 45 -13.94 3.19 0.49
CA LYS A 45 -15.14 3.88 0.01
C LYS A 45 -15.83 4.63 1.15
N GLU A 46 -15.98 3.98 2.31
CA GLU A 46 -16.62 4.59 3.48
C GLU A 46 -15.93 5.88 3.91
N VAL A 47 -14.60 5.84 4.11
CA VAL A 47 -13.86 7.01 4.60
C VAL A 47 -13.74 8.11 3.56
N VAL A 48 -13.63 7.75 2.28
CA VAL A 48 -13.52 8.73 1.20
C VAL A 48 -14.86 9.43 0.98
N GLU A 49 -15.96 8.70 0.90
CA GLU A 49 -17.29 9.28 0.70
C GLU A 49 -17.74 10.14 1.89
N ALA A 50 -17.31 9.79 3.09
CA ALA A 50 -17.62 10.56 4.29
C ALA A 50 -16.73 11.80 4.45
N ASN A 51 -15.75 12.01 3.60
CA ASN A 51 -14.70 13.05 3.76
C ASN A 51 -14.05 13.00 5.13
N ASP A 52 -13.84 11.78 5.61
CA ASP A 52 -13.23 11.53 6.92
C ASP A 52 -11.71 11.54 6.81
N PHE A 53 -11.10 12.73 6.93
CA PHE A 53 -9.66 12.89 6.77
C PHE A 53 -8.86 12.04 7.76
N ARG A 54 -9.30 11.96 9.00
CA ARG A 54 -8.61 11.13 10.00
C ARG A 54 -8.69 9.66 9.64
N GLY A 55 -9.84 9.22 9.15
CA GLY A 55 -10.04 7.85 8.69
C GLY A 55 -9.20 7.54 7.47
N ILE A 56 -9.12 8.47 6.51
CA ILE A 56 -8.30 8.33 5.31
C ILE A 56 -6.82 8.19 5.70
N ILE A 57 -6.33 9.08 6.55
CA ILE A 57 -4.94 9.06 6.99
C ILE A 57 -4.62 7.74 7.71
N ALA A 58 -5.44 7.35 8.67
CA ALA A 58 -5.21 6.13 9.45
C ALA A 58 -5.26 4.89 8.57
N LEU A 59 -6.22 4.81 7.66
CA LEU A 59 -6.39 3.65 6.77
C LEU A 59 -5.21 3.52 5.80
N PHE A 60 -4.84 4.62 5.14
CA PHE A 60 -3.75 4.56 4.15
C PHE A 60 -2.38 4.41 4.79
N GLU A 61 -2.17 4.96 5.98
CA GLU A 61 -0.94 4.68 6.74
C GLU A 61 -0.83 3.19 7.01
N ASP A 62 -1.89 2.57 7.54
CA ASP A 62 -1.93 1.14 7.81
C ASP A 62 -1.72 0.32 6.53
N LEU A 63 -2.45 0.65 5.47
CA LEU A 63 -2.39 -0.07 4.20
C LEU A 63 -1.02 0.02 3.54
N LEU A 64 -0.48 1.22 3.40
CA LEU A 64 0.79 1.43 2.72
C LEU A 64 1.97 0.84 3.49
N LEU A 65 2.01 1.05 4.81
CA LEU A 65 3.12 0.53 5.62
C LEU A 65 3.06 -1.00 5.75
N THR A 66 1.87 -1.58 5.78
CA THR A 66 1.72 -3.04 5.80
C THR A 66 2.09 -3.66 4.46
N ALA A 67 1.69 -3.04 3.37
CA ALA A 67 1.91 -3.56 2.02
C ALA A 67 3.33 -3.35 1.51
N TYR A 68 4.03 -2.32 1.99
CA TYR A 68 5.36 -1.99 1.52
C TYR A 68 6.36 -3.10 1.82
N GLY A 69 7.29 -3.31 0.91
CA GLY A 69 8.41 -4.21 1.10
C GLY A 69 9.52 -3.94 0.09
N VAL A 70 10.65 -4.58 0.33
CA VAL A 70 11.83 -4.50 -0.55
C VAL A 70 11.98 -5.80 -1.30
N LYS A 71 11.91 -5.72 -2.62
CA LYS A 71 12.10 -6.87 -3.49
C LYS A 71 13.59 -7.22 -3.53
N SER A 72 13.94 -8.49 -3.27
CA SER A 72 15.32 -8.94 -3.42
C SER A 72 15.75 -8.89 -4.89
N GLU A 73 17.04 -8.75 -5.15
CA GLU A 73 17.56 -8.66 -6.53
C GLU A 73 17.18 -9.88 -7.37
N ASP A 74 17.22 -11.06 -6.76
CA ASP A 74 16.86 -12.31 -7.44
C ASP A 74 15.35 -12.54 -7.53
N GLY A 75 14.55 -11.66 -6.95
CA GLY A 75 13.10 -11.75 -6.98
C GLY A 75 12.48 -12.85 -6.12
N ARG A 76 13.29 -13.53 -5.31
CA ARG A 76 12.82 -14.67 -4.52
C ARG A 76 12.19 -14.29 -3.18
N ARG A 77 12.48 -13.08 -2.70
CA ARG A 77 11.96 -12.60 -1.41
C ARG A 77 11.40 -11.20 -1.52
N PHE A 78 10.38 -10.95 -0.71
CA PHE A 78 9.83 -9.62 -0.50
C PHE A 78 9.99 -9.30 0.99
N ILE A 79 10.90 -8.39 1.29
CA ILE A 79 11.38 -8.15 2.65
C ILE A 79 10.52 -7.07 3.33
N LYS A 80 9.90 -7.43 4.45
CA LYS A 80 9.02 -6.56 5.23
C LYS A 80 9.45 -6.52 6.71
N ASP A 81 10.73 -6.29 6.97
CA ASP A 81 11.17 -6.14 8.35
C ASP A 81 10.85 -4.75 8.90
N GLU A 82 10.93 -4.60 10.23
CA GLU A 82 10.59 -3.34 10.91
C GLU A 82 11.41 -2.16 10.40
N GLN A 83 12.70 -2.40 10.13
CA GLN A 83 13.60 -1.34 9.67
C GLN A 83 13.21 -0.87 8.26
N ALA A 84 12.89 -1.79 7.36
CA ALA A 84 12.46 -1.43 6.01
C ALA A 84 11.17 -0.61 6.04
N THR A 85 10.21 -1.01 6.88
CA THR A 85 8.94 -0.28 7.05
C THR A 85 9.18 1.12 7.61
N LYS A 86 10.02 1.22 8.64
CA LYS A 86 10.35 2.51 9.25
C LYS A 86 11.06 3.43 8.26
N ASP A 87 12.02 2.92 7.53
CA ASP A 87 12.79 3.70 6.55
C ASP A 87 11.86 4.24 5.47
N PHE A 88 10.92 3.42 5.00
CA PHE A 88 9.94 3.86 4.03
C PHE A 88 9.03 4.95 4.60
N GLY A 89 8.51 4.75 5.81
CA GLY A 89 7.63 5.73 6.47
C GLY A 89 8.30 7.09 6.69
N ASP A 90 9.64 7.11 6.80
CA ASP A 90 10.42 8.34 6.95
C ASP A 90 10.88 8.92 5.61
N SER A 91 10.56 8.26 4.48
CA SER A 91 11.09 8.62 3.17
C SER A 91 10.28 9.71 2.48
N ILE A 92 10.94 10.41 1.56
CA ILE A 92 10.27 11.39 0.69
C ILE A 92 9.28 10.66 -0.24
N ALA A 93 9.63 9.46 -0.70
CA ALA A 93 8.74 8.67 -1.58
C ALA A 93 7.38 8.41 -0.90
N TYR A 94 7.41 8.03 0.38
CA TYR A 94 6.17 7.83 1.15
C TYR A 94 5.37 9.12 1.25
N ALA A 95 6.04 10.24 1.58
CA ALA A 95 5.39 11.53 1.70
C ALA A 95 4.73 11.95 0.39
N GLU A 96 5.39 11.74 -0.75
CA GLU A 96 4.86 12.05 -2.07
C GLU A 96 3.60 11.23 -2.39
N ILE A 97 3.65 9.92 -2.13
CA ILE A 97 2.49 9.04 -2.34
C ILE A 97 1.32 9.50 -1.46
N PHE A 98 1.61 9.78 -0.19
CA PHE A 98 0.58 10.16 0.78
C PHE A 98 -0.04 11.51 0.42
N GLU A 99 0.75 12.48 -0.03
CA GLU A 99 0.26 13.78 -0.48
C GLU A 99 -0.72 13.63 -1.65
N GLN A 100 -0.39 12.78 -2.62
CA GLN A 100 -1.28 12.52 -3.76
C GLN A 100 -2.61 11.92 -3.32
N ILE A 101 -2.59 11.03 -2.33
CA ILE A 101 -3.80 10.42 -1.77
C ILE A 101 -4.69 11.49 -1.13
N ILE A 102 -4.11 12.36 -0.31
CA ILE A 102 -4.87 13.39 0.41
C ILE A 102 -5.44 14.43 -0.54
N LEU A 103 -4.67 14.83 -1.56
CA LEU A 103 -5.12 15.86 -2.50
C LEU A 103 -6.11 15.35 -3.54
N ASN A 104 -6.18 14.04 -3.77
CA ASN A 104 -7.03 13.46 -4.79
C ASN A 104 -7.72 12.19 -4.31
N PRO A 105 -8.98 12.29 -3.83
CA PRO A 105 -9.73 11.13 -3.35
C PRO A 105 -9.89 10.00 -4.37
N GLU A 106 -10.00 10.33 -5.66
CA GLU A 106 -10.11 9.30 -6.70
C GLU A 106 -8.81 8.51 -6.85
N ALA A 107 -7.67 9.18 -6.76
CA ALA A 107 -6.37 8.51 -6.78
C ALA A 107 -6.21 7.61 -5.55
N ALA A 108 -6.73 8.04 -4.40
CA ALA A 108 -6.72 7.23 -3.18
C ALA A 108 -7.51 5.93 -3.37
N LYS A 109 -8.72 6.04 -3.92
CA LYS A 109 -9.57 4.87 -4.20
C LYS A 109 -8.88 3.92 -5.16
N GLU A 110 -8.33 4.43 -6.25
CA GLU A 110 -7.63 3.61 -7.25
C GLU A 110 -6.44 2.87 -6.64
N LEU A 111 -5.59 3.56 -5.90
CA LEU A 111 -4.42 2.95 -5.29
C LEU A 111 -4.81 1.88 -4.28
N GLY A 112 -5.77 2.17 -3.42
CA GLY A 112 -6.25 1.23 -2.42
C GLY A 112 -6.88 -0.01 -3.04
N GLU A 113 -7.69 0.17 -4.07
CA GLU A 113 -8.31 -0.92 -4.81
C GLU A 113 -7.27 -1.77 -5.53
N GLU A 114 -6.25 -1.15 -6.15
CA GLU A 114 -5.17 -1.87 -6.81
C GLU A 114 -4.41 -2.76 -5.84
N ILE A 115 -4.07 -2.25 -4.66
CA ILE A 115 -3.37 -3.02 -3.64
C ILE A 115 -4.23 -4.19 -3.17
N ALA A 116 -5.50 -3.92 -2.87
CA ALA A 116 -6.43 -4.95 -2.38
C ALA A 116 -6.77 -5.98 -3.47
N TYR A 117 -6.94 -5.52 -4.72
CA TYR A 117 -7.25 -6.41 -5.85
C TYR A 117 -6.11 -7.40 -6.11
N VAL A 118 -4.87 -6.92 -6.16
CA VAL A 118 -3.71 -7.80 -6.38
C VAL A 118 -3.61 -8.84 -5.27
N SER A 119 -3.86 -8.45 -4.03
CA SER A 119 -3.86 -9.37 -2.88
C SER A 119 -5.00 -10.39 -2.96
N GLN A 120 -6.19 -9.94 -3.38
CA GLN A 120 -7.36 -10.78 -3.56
C GLN A 120 -7.11 -11.82 -4.67
N GLU A 121 -6.51 -11.41 -5.77
CA GLU A 121 -6.17 -12.29 -6.89
C GLU A 121 -5.18 -13.38 -6.44
N THR A 122 -4.16 -13.01 -5.66
CA THR A 122 -3.21 -13.95 -5.09
C THR A 122 -3.91 -14.96 -4.18
N LYS A 123 -4.83 -14.50 -3.33
CA LYS A 123 -5.63 -15.34 -2.44
C LYS A 123 -6.47 -16.34 -3.24
N ASN A 124 -7.12 -15.89 -4.31
CA ASN A 124 -7.92 -16.75 -5.17
C ASN A 124 -7.06 -17.81 -5.87
N ASN A 125 -5.89 -17.45 -6.34
CA ASN A 125 -4.95 -18.37 -6.97
C ASN A 125 -4.49 -19.45 -5.99
N VAL A 126 -4.22 -19.09 -4.75
CA VAL A 126 -3.85 -20.04 -3.69
C VAL A 126 -4.99 -21.00 -3.43
N ASN A 127 -6.23 -20.52 -3.34
CA ASN A 127 -7.41 -21.35 -3.15
C ASN A 127 -7.59 -22.35 -4.30
N LEU A 128 -7.40 -21.93 -5.54
CA LEU A 128 -7.46 -22.78 -6.71
C LEU A 128 -6.40 -23.89 -6.68
N LYS A 129 -5.21 -23.61 -6.20
CA LYS A 129 -4.12 -24.57 -6.08
C LYS A 129 -4.37 -25.62 -4.99
N SER A 130 -5.17 -25.31 -4.00
CA SER A 130 -5.48 -26.23 -2.92
C SER A 130 -6.64 -27.18 -3.23
N ILE A 131 -7.27 -27.02 -4.37
CA ILE A 131 -8.31 -27.91 -4.88
C ILE A 131 -7.68 -29.03 -5.68
#